data_edb8c509bc457ca5932178736f8f330c
#
_entry.id   edb8c509bc457ca5932178736f8f330c
#
_cell.length_a   1.000
_cell.length_b   1.000
_cell.length_c   1.000
_cell.angle_alpha   90.00
_cell.angle_beta   90.00
_cell.angle_gamma   90.00
#
_symmetry.space_group_name_H-M   'P 1'
#
loop_
_entity.id
_entity.type
_entity.pdbx_description
1 polymer ?
#
loop_
_entity_poly.entity_id
_entity_poly.type
_entity_poly.pdbx_seq_one_letter_code
_entity_poly.pdbx_strand_id
1 'polypeptide(L)'
;MAEDFMAAVVKRVEEQFAKSGVSESCAAFERKDSQIEMRDGVKLHTIYYFPREGGSGENKKYPVILTRTCYPGNDRIHRAYGEGLACRGYVYVYQYCRGREQSEGKWEPNINERNDGIDTMNYLVEQPWCEILGYWGHSYTSMTGWAFADAAEGKVAAMFLEDYGTDRFTSAYEKGCFRHDILTAWSMENAEKPVSADYRESCRYLPQVKVDEALWGQRVPSYREYITSPSPDAALWQTGWWKQLREIPSKTKVPIYLLSGWYDHHHGSSMKTWERLNEETKQHSWLEIGAWNHFFQICLEGKEVMHPQNEEIPKMLEWFELTLKQKEIPTQRIRAYEIGADRWIDTVSDGLGEKGTAGSMTLYLDEKTLRTDTPEQEKTRNYTFDPATPVESIGGEALLHTMPQIGSHLQMEPDYREDVLSFVSEPLEETFTLNGKASVRLFVESDCEDTAFTAKIMEVTPEGKAYNIRSSIATLEQGKTEVGAYELGSVAEVQITMWNIVYTILKGSRIRVDVSSSDFPQYHVHSNQKGLWSEKTENKIAHQTIHTGGVHASCVILPLMKKQ
;
A
#
# COMPACT_ATOMS: atom_id res chain seq x y z
N MET A 1 -26.96 2.83 -0.61
CA MET A 1 -25.49 2.99 -0.82
C MET A 1 -24.69 1.80 -0.32
N ALA A 2 -24.63 1.48 0.99
CA ALA A 2 -23.84 0.33 1.47
C ALA A 2 -24.35 -1.03 0.96
N GLU A 3 -25.65 -1.26 0.92
CA GLU A 3 -26.26 -2.49 0.36
C GLU A 3 -25.99 -2.63 -1.14
N ASP A 4 -26.05 -1.56 -1.90
CA ASP A 4 -25.76 -1.56 -3.35
C ASP A 4 -24.28 -1.85 -3.61
N PHE A 5 -23.38 -1.31 -2.78
CA PHE A 5 -21.95 -1.59 -2.86
C PHE A 5 -21.65 -3.07 -2.59
N MET A 6 -22.20 -3.63 -1.50
CA MET A 6 -22.03 -5.04 -1.15
C MET A 6 -22.56 -5.97 -2.24
N ALA A 7 -23.73 -5.65 -2.81
CA ALA A 7 -24.31 -6.42 -3.91
C ALA A 7 -23.41 -6.37 -5.17
N ALA A 8 -22.82 -5.22 -5.47
CA ALA A 8 -21.88 -5.08 -6.59
C ALA A 8 -20.60 -5.89 -6.39
N VAL A 9 -20.05 -5.92 -5.16
CA VAL A 9 -18.87 -6.73 -4.82
C VAL A 9 -19.17 -8.22 -4.95
N VAL A 10 -20.30 -8.70 -4.39
CA VAL A 10 -20.73 -10.11 -4.52
C VAL A 10 -20.87 -10.51 -5.99
N LYS A 11 -21.56 -9.69 -6.79
CA LYS A 11 -21.72 -9.93 -8.23
C LYS A 11 -20.37 -10.01 -8.94
N ARG A 12 -19.43 -9.12 -8.62
CA ARG A 12 -18.07 -9.15 -9.18
C ARG A 12 -17.35 -10.45 -8.84
N VAL A 13 -17.46 -10.94 -7.60
CA VAL A 13 -16.87 -12.22 -7.16
C VAL A 13 -17.45 -13.37 -7.98
N GLU A 14 -18.79 -13.45 -8.13
CA GLU A 14 -19.46 -14.48 -8.93
C GLU A 14 -19.05 -14.43 -10.42
N GLU A 15 -18.97 -13.24 -11.00
CA GLU A 15 -18.53 -13.05 -12.39
C GLU A 15 -17.08 -13.49 -12.60
N GLN A 16 -16.19 -13.21 -11.66
CA GLN A 16 -14.78 -13.64 -11.73
C GLN A 16 -14.64 -15.15 -11.61
N PHE A 17 -15.39 -15.81 -10.74
CA PHE A 17 -15.44 -17.28 -10.69
C PHE A 17 -15.95 -17.87 -12.01
N ALA A 18 -16.98 -17.30 -12.61
CA ALA A 18 -17.51 -17.75 -13.89
C ALA A 18 -16.48 -17.61 -15.04
N LYS A 19 -15.65 -16.57 -15.00
CA LYS A 19 -14.60 -16.29 -16.01
C LYS A 19 -13.28 -16.98 -15.73
N SER A 20 -13.09 -17.61 -14.57
CA SER A 20 -11.79 -18.12 -14.12
C SER A 20 -11.18 -19.23 -14.98
N GLY A 21 -11.97 -19.87 -15.83
CA GLY A 21 -11.52 -21.02 -16.63
C GLY A 21 -11.40 -22.34 -15.84
N VAL A 22 -11.56 -22.31 -14.52
CA VAL A 22 -11.55 -23.49 -13.66
C VAL A 22 -12.97 -24.05 -13.55
N SER A 23 -13.16 -25.27 -14.04
CA SER A 23 -14.47 -25.94 -14.06
C SER A 23 -14.95 -26.30 -12.66
N GLU A 24 -16.27 -26.23 -12.47
CA GLU A 24 -16.89 -26.76 -11.28
C GLU A 24 -16.80 -28.28 -11.23
N SER A 25 -16.39 -28.81 -10.09
CA SER A 25 -16.28 -30.25 -9.83
C SER A 25 -17.48 -30.83 -9.08
N CYS A 26 -18.31 -29.96 -8.48
CA CYS A 26 -19.56 -30.32 -7.83
C CYS A 26 -20.59 -29.22 -7.96
N ALA A 27 -21.88 -29.61 -7.94
CA ALA A 27 -23.00 -28.70 -8.16
C ALA A 27 -23.58 -28.13 -6.84
N ALA A 28 -23.03 -28.49 -5.69
CA ALA A 28 -23.55 -28.11 -4.39
C ALA A 28 -22.42 -28.01 -3.35
N PHE A 29 -22.72 -27.29 -2.28
CA PHE A 29 -21.83 -27.15 -1.13
C PHE A 29 -22.60 -27.35 0.18
N GLU A 30 -21.88 -27.58 1.26
CA GLU A 30 -22.40 -27.60 2.62
C GLU A 30 -21.71 -26.56 3.46
N ARG A 31 -22.47 -25.65 4.10
CA ARG A 31 -21.96 -24.70 5.09
C ARG A 31 -22.08 -25.28 6.48
N LYS A 32 -21.01 -25.18 7.27
CA LYS A 32 -20.98 -25.51 8.71
C LYS A 32 -20.39 -24.36 9.49
N ASP A 33 -20.95 -24.07 10.65
CA ASP A 33 -20.45 -23.13 11.62
C ASP A 33 -19.88 -23.90 12.83
N SER A 34 -18.74 -23.46 13.35
CA SER A 34 -18.07 -24.07 14.50
C SER A 34 -17.29 -23.04 15.30
N GLN A 35 -16.81 -23.47 16.44
CA GLN A 35 -15.89 -22.70 17.28
C GLN A 35 -14.56 -23.46 17.38
N ILE A 36 -13.45 -22.81 17.07
CA ILE A 36 -12.12 -23.36 17.27
C ILE A 36 -11.54 -22.74 18.56
N GLU A 37 -11.14 -23.59 19.50
CA GLU A 37 -10.55 -23.16 20.76
C GLU A 37 -9.05 -22.86 20.56
N MET A 38 -8.63 -21.66 20.99
CA MET A 38 -7.25 -21.21 20.97
C MET A 38 -6.52 -21.69 22.23
N ARG A 39 -5.19 -21.61 22.27
CA ARG A 39 -4.33 -22.07 23.39
C ARG A 39 -4.66 -21.45 24.74
N ASP A 40 -5.32 -20.31 24.76
CA ASP A 40 -5.75 -19.59 25.96
C ASP A 40 -7.22 -19.81 26.32
N GLY A 41 -7.89 -20.74 25.62
CA GLY A 41 -9.29 -21.11 25.84
C GLY A 41 -10.32 -20.23 25.16
N VAL A 42 -9.90 -19.14 24.49
CA VAL A 42 -10.79 -18.28 23.68
C VAL A 42 -11.26 -19.05 22.45
N LYS A 43 -12.55 -18.99 22.15
CA LYS A 43 -13.15 -19.68 21.00
C LYS A 43 -13.43 -18.72 19.86
N LEU A 44 -12.96 -19.08 18.65
CA LEU A 44 -13.11 -18.27 17.46
C LEU A 44 -14.14 -18.87 16.50
N HIS A 45 -15.10 -18.05 16.11
CA HIS A 45 -16.16 -18.41 15.18
C HIS A 45 -15.56 -18.69 13.80
N THR A 46 -15.80 -19.91 13.31
CA THR A 46 -15.23 -20.43 12.07
C THR A 46 -16.32 -21.03 11.19
N ILE A 47 -16.38 -20.63 9.96
CA ILE A 47 -17.36 -21.05 8.97
C ILE A 47 -16.64 -21.87 7.90
N TYR A 48 -17.20 -23.01 7.57
CA TYR A 48 -16.68 -23.94 6.56
C TYR A 48 -17.65 -24.05 5.40
N TYR A 49 -17.11 -24.08 4.19
CA TYR A 49 -17.82 -24.42 2.96
C TYR A 49 -17.19 -25.68 2.38
N PHE A 50 -17.91 -26.79 2.46
CA PHE A 50 -17.47 -28.09 1.95
C PHE A 50 -18.04 -28.38 0.58
N PRO A 51 -17.25 -28.96 -0.36
CA PRO A 51 -17.80 -29.53 -1.59
C PRO A 51 -18.82 -30.62 -1.26
N ARG A 52 -19.98 -30.59 -1.92
CA ARG A 52 -21.01 -31.60 -1.80
C ARG A 52 -21.07 -32.40 -3.10
N GLU A 53 -20.43 -33.56 -3.10
CA GLU A 53 -20.49 -34.50 -4.20
C GLU A 53 -21.62 -35.51 -3.98
N GLY A 54 -22.28 -35.98 -5.05
CA GLY A 54 -23.30 -37.03 -4.97
C GLY A 54 -22.65 -38.38 -4.63
N GLY A 55 -22.72 -38.75 -3.33
CA GLY A 55 -22.22 -40.03 -2.80
C GLY A 55 -21.72 -39.90 -1.37
N SER A 56 -21.87 -40.94 -0.55
CA SER A 56 -21.43 -41.00 0.86
C SER A 56 -19.91 -41.20 0.95
N GLY A 57 -19.14 -40.12 0.76
CA GLY A 57 -17.68 -40.14 0.92
C GLY A 57 -17.25 -39.77 2.33
N GLU A 58 -17.48 -40.62 3.33
CA GLU A 58 -17.14 -40.33 4.75
C GLU A 58 -15.63 -40.15 5.02
N ASN A 59 -14.73 -40.40 4.06
CA ASN A 59 -13.28 -40.30 4.24
C ASN A 59 -12.57 -39.47 3.14
N LYS A 60 -13.27 -38.57 2.45
CA LYS A 60 -12.63 -37.79 1.41
C LYS A 60 -11.83 -36.63 2.00
N LYS A 61 -10.62 -36.44 1.50
CA LYS A 61 -9.75 -35.30 1.81
C LYS A 61 -9.82 -34.26 0.71
N TYR A 62 -9.67 -33.00 1.10
CA TYR A 62 -9.77 -31.86 0.19
C TYR A 62 -8.62 -30.89 0.41
N PRO A 63 -8.17 -30.19 -0.64
CA PRO A 63 -7.37 -28.99 -0.47
C PRO A 63 -8.20 -27.92 0.29
N VAL A 64 -7.57 -27.28 1.25
CA VAL A 64 -8.21 -26.31 2.17
C VAL A 64 -7.63 -24.93 1.93
N ILE A 65 -8.47 -23.91 1.87
CA ILE A 65 -8.07 -22.50 1.82
C ILE A 65 -8.60 -21.81 3.07
N LEU A 66 -7.69 -21.29 3.90
CA LEU A 66 -8.02 -20.53 5.11
C LEU A 66 -7.96 -19.03 4.83
N THR A 67 -8.92 -18.30 5.36
CA THR A 67 -8.93 -16.83 5.48
C THR A 67 -9.35 -16.43 6.88
N ARG A 68 -8.68 -15.44 7.50
CA ARG A 68 -9.03 -14.89 8.81
C ARG A 68 -9.29 -13.39 8.71
N THR A 69 -10.37 -12.90 9.32
CA THR A 69 -10.83 -11.50 9.15
C THR A 69 -11.18 -10.81 10.44
N CYS A 70 -10.90 -9.50 10.51
CA CYS A 70 -11.41 -8.62 11.58
C CYS A 70 -12.67 -7.85 11.17
N TYR A 71 -13.09 -7.92 9.92
CA TYR A 71 -14.18 -7.11 9.39
C TYR A 71 -15.54 -7.74 9.63
N PRO A 72 -16.42 -7.11 10.42
CA PRO A 72 -17.80 -7.57 10.57
C PRO A 72 -18.61 -7.29 9.31
N GLY A 73 -19.71 -8.02 9.11
CA GLY A 73 -20.66 -7.77 8.04
C GLY A 73 -20.27 -8.25 6.64
N ASN A 74 -19.07 -8.83 6.46
CA ASN A 74 -18.59 -9.34 5.17
C ASN A 74 -19.08 -10.76 4.84
N ASP A 75 -19.99 -11.32 5.62
CA ASP A 75 -20.47 -12.71 5.47
C ASP A 75 -20.99 -13.01 4.05
N ARG A 76 -21.67 -12.07 3.41
CA ARG A 76 -22.17 -12.23 2.03
C ARG A 76 -21.05 -12.38 1.00
N ILE A 77 -19.97 -11.61 1.13
CA ILE A 77 -18.81 -11.67 0.24
C ILE A 77 -18.10 -13.02 0.44
N HIS A 78 -17.80 -13.37 1.69
CA HIS A 78 -17.15 -14.64 2.00
C HIS A 78 -18.01 -15.86 1.70
N ARG A 79 -19.32 -15.72 1.71
CA ARG A 79 -20.22 -16.73 1.19
C ARG A 79 -20.03 -16.96 -0.31
N ALA A 80 -19.95 -15.90 -1.12
CA ALA A 80 -19.72 -16.03 -2.56
C ALA A 80 -18.34 -16.68 -2.86
N TYR A 81 -17.29 -16.33 -2.11
CA TYR A 81 -16.02 -17.04 -2.18
C TYR A 81 -16.14 -18.50 -1.77
N GLY A 82 -16.84 -18.78 -0.66
CA GLY A 82 -17.03 -20.14 -0.16
C GLY A 82 -17.78 -21.03 -1.14
N GLU A 83 -18.87 -20.53 -1.73
CA GLU A 83 -19.61 -21.24 -2.77
C GLU A 83 -18.76 -21.48 -4.03
N GLY A 84 -18.08 -20.44 -4.51
CA GLY A 84 -17.23 -20.54 -5.70
C GLY A 84 -16.07 -21.50 -5.54
N LEU A 85 -15.39 -21.51 -4.39
CA LEU A 85 -14.29 -22.42 -4.08
C LEU A 85 -14.78 -23.86 -3.80
N ALA A 86 -15.86 -24.02 -3.02
CA ALA A 86 -16.41 -25.33 -2.73
C ALA A 86 -16.89 -26.04 -4.00
N CYS A 87 -17.59 -25.33 -4.91
CA CYS A 87 -17.99 -25.91 -6.20
C CYS A 87 -16.77 -26.31 -7.06
N ARG A 88 -15.58 -25.81 -6.80
CA ARG A 88 -14.32 -26.17 -7.48
C ARG A 88 -13.48 -27.19 -6.70
N GLY A 89 -14.05 -27.80 -5.65
CA GLY A 89 -13.44 -28.89 -4.91
C GLY A 89 -12.48 -28.48 -3.79
N TYR A 90 -12.50 -27.23 -3.35
CA TYR A 90 -11.78 -26.76 -2.17
C TYR A 90 -12.68 -26.75 -0.94
N VAL A 91 -12.16 -26.99 0.24
CA VAL A 91 -12.81 -26.59 1.47
C VAL A 91 -12.37 -25.15 1.77
N TYR A 92 -13.31 -24.22 1.80
CA TYR A 92 -13.01 -22.86 2.23
C TYR A 92 -13.32 -22.67 3.71
N VAL A 93 -12.34 -22.17 4.45
CA VAL A 93 -12.44 -21.92 5.91
C VAL A 93 -12.32 -20.43 6.14
N TYR A 94 -13.37 -19.86 6.71
CA TYR A 94 -13.45 -18.44 7.01
C TYR A 94 -13.60 -18.25 8.53
N GLN A 95 -12.62 -17.61 9.16
CA GLN A 95 -12.58 -17.41 10.60
C GLN A 95 -12.58 -15.93 10.97
N TYR A 96 -13.46 -15.56 11.89
CA TYR A 96 -13.44 -14.24 12.52
C TYR A 96 -12.34 -14.16 13.58
N CYS A 97 -11.58 -13.07 13.58
CA CYS A 97 -10.61 -12.75 14.61
C CYS A 97 -11.29 -12.61 15.98
N ARG A 98 -10.54 -12.80 17.05
CA ARG A 98 -11.08 -12.69 18.41
C ARG A 98 -11.78 -11.35 18.65
N GLY A 99 -12.90 -11.38 19.39
CA GLY A 99 -13.73 -10.21 19.65
C GLY A 99 -14.48 -9.65 18.44
N ARG A 100 -14.53 -10.41 17.33
CA ARG A 100 -15.31 -10.04 16.15
C ARG A 100 -16.43 -11.05 15.90
N GLU A 101 -17.61 -10.56 15.52
CA GLU A 101 -18.84 -11.33 15.33
C GLU A 101 -19.10 -12.27 16.54
N GLN A 102 -19.15 -13.58 16.32
CA GLN A 102 -19.40 -14.59 17.37
C GLN A 102 -18.10 -15.17 17.98
N SER A 103 -16.94 -14.61 17.64
CA SER A 103 -15.67 -14.96 18.29
C SER A 103 -15.59 -14.34 19.68
N GLU A 104 -15.16 -15.12 20.65
CA GLU A 104 -14.92 -14.67 22.02
C GLU A 104 -13.69 -13.75 22.13
N GLY A 105 -13.48 -13.20 23.33
CA GLY A 105 -12.34 -12.34 23.66
C GLY A 105 -12.53 -10.89 23.25
N LYS A 106 -11.44 -10.14 23.17
CA LYS A 106 -11.41 -8.74 22.77
C LYS A 106 -10.51 -8.56 21.55
N TRP A 107 -10.98 -7.85 20.55
CA TRP A 107 -10.15 -7.49 19.41
C TRP A 107 -9.23 -6.32 19.76
N GLU A 108 -7.96 -6.53 19.57
CA GLU A 108 -6.92 -5.50 19.57
C GLU A 108 -6.22 -5.57 18.22
N PRO A 109 -6.28 -4.49 17.42
CA PRO A 109 -5.78 -4.52 16.05
C PRO A 109 -4.35 -5.05 15.94
N ASN A 110 -4.17 -6.09 15.13
CA ASN A 110 -2.90 -6.75 14.83
C ASN A 110 -2.23 -7.57 15.96
N ILE A 111 -2.72 -7.55 17.19
CA ILE A 111 -1.96 -8.08 18.35
C ILE A 111 -2.06 -9.59 18.48
N ASN A 112 -3.27 -10.15 18.40
CA ASN A 112 -3.49 -11.59 18.67
C ASN A 112 -3.36 -12.47 17.41
N GLU A 113 -3.22 -11.89 16.25
CA GLU A 113 -3.39 -12.58 14.97
C GLU A 113 -2.36 -13.70 14.74
N ARG A 114 -1.16 -13.57 15.30
CA ARG A 114 -0.12 -14.58 15.18
C ARG A 114 -0.47 -15.87 15.94
N ASN A 115 -0.77 -15.78 17.21
CA ASN A 115 -1.06 -16.96 18.03
C ASN A 115 -2.34 -17.65 17.59
N ASP A 116 -3.38 -16.88 17.34
CA ASP A 116 -4.66 -17.38 16.83
C ASP A 116 -4.52 -18.04 15.45
N GLY A 117 -3.69 -17.45 14.58
CA GLY A 117 -3.39 -18.02 13.26
C GLY A 117 -2.65 -19.35 13.35
N ILE A 118 -1.64 -19.44 14.23
CA ILE A 118 -0.90 -20.68 14.47
C ILE A 118 -1.82 -21.78 15.03
N ASP A 119 -2.67 -21.44 15.99
CA ASP A 119 -3.57 -22.42 16.61
C ASP A 119 -4.62 -22.91 15.62
N THR A 120 -5.20 -22.01 14.84
CA THR A 120 -6.15 -22.36 13.76
C THR A 120 -5.50 -23.23 12.69
N MET A 121 -4.29 -22.88 12.23
CA MET A 121 -3.53 -23.69 11.28
C MET A 121 -3.29 -25.10 11.82
N ASN A 122 -2.81 -25.23 13.07
CA ASN A 122 -2.56 -26.52 13.71
C ASN A 122 -3.83 -27.36 13.80
N TYR A 123 -4.94 -26.74 14.21
CA TYR A 123 -6.23 -27.43 14.27
C TYR A 123 -6.68 -27.96 12.90
N LEU A 124 -6.54 -27.14 11.84
CA LEU A 124 -7.02 -27.50 10.52
C LEU A 124 -6.21 -28.64 9.87
N VAL A 125 -4.89 -28.66 10.02
CA VAL A 125 -4.05 -29.72 9.43
C VAL A 125 -4.27 -31.08 10.10
N GLU A 126 -4.80 -31.13 11.30
CA GLU A 126 -5.16 -32.36 12.02
C GLU A 126 -6.54 -32.91 11.63
N GLN A 127 -7.35 -32.14 10.88
CA GLN A 127 -8.68 -32.58 10.50
C GLN A 127 -8.61 -33.74 9.49
N PRO A 128 -9.44 -34.77 9.63
CA PRO A 128 -9.39 -35.95 8.74
C PRO A 128 -9.71 -35.62 7.29
N TRP A 129 -10.43 -34.55 7.06
CA TRP A 129 -10.80 -34.04 5.72
C TRP A 129 -9.78 -33.08 5.12
N CYS A 130 -8.80 -32.62 5.86
CA CYS A 130 -7.74 -31.74 5.35
C CYS A 130 -6.66 -32.58 4.64
N GLU A 131 -6.47 -32.32 3.36
CA GLU A 131 -5.38 -32.94 2.58
C GLU A 131 -4.13 -32.09 2.60
N ILE A 132 -4.30 -30.79 2.35
CA ILE A 132 -3.26 -29.78 2.21
C ILE A 132 -3.88 -28.41 2.50
N LEU A 133 -3.15 -27.54 3.19
CA LEU A 133 -3.63 -26.23 3.58
C LEU A 133 -2.95 -25.13 2.78
N GLY A 134 -3.73 -24.19 2.24
CA GLY A 134 -3.31 -22.90 1.71
C GLY A 134 -3.91 -21.75 2.51
N TYR A 135 -3.39 -20.57 2.32
CA TYR A 135 -3.91 -19.34 2.94
C TYR A 135 -4.18 -18.27 1.89
N TRP A 136 -5.32 -17.59 1.99
CA TRP A 136 -5.66 -16.45 1.15
C TRP A 136 -6.06 -15.25 2.01
N GLY A 137 -5.62 -14.06 1.61
CA GLY A 137 -6.05 -12.83 2.25
C GLY A 137 -5.76 -11.57 1.47
N HIS A 138 -6.67 -10.59 1.60
CA HIS A 138 -6.56 -9.25 1.07
C HIS A 138 -6.53 -8.23 2.22
N SER A 139 -5.66 -7.20 2.13
CA SER A 139 -5.59 -6.15 3.15
C SER A 139 -5.31 -6.72 4.56
N TYR A 140 -6.11 -6.42 5.56
CA TYR A 140 -5.95 -6.96 6.90
C TYR A 140 -5.97 -8.50 6.92
N THR A 141 -6.76 -9.15 6.07
CA THR A 141 -6.75 -10.62 6.00
C THR A 141 -5.44 -11.16 5.39
N SER A 142 -4.73 -10.37 4.60
CA SER A 142 -3.34 -10.66 4.20
C SER A 142 -2.38 -10.52 5.38
N MET A 143 -2.54 -9.47 6.21
CA MET A 143 -1.75 -9.30 7.44
C MET A 143 -1.91 -10.49 8.40
N THR A 144 -3.13 -11.00 8.58
CA THR A 144 -3.36 -12.17 9.43
C THR A 144 -2.67 -13.44 8.90
N GLY A 145 -2.47 -13.55 7.56
CA GLY A 145 -1.63 -14.58 6.95
C GLY A 145 -0.13 -14.36 7.21
N TRP A 146 0.36 -13.15 6.95
CA TRP A 146 1.74 -12.79 7.27
C TRP A 146 2.09 -13.05 8.74
N ALA A 147 1.15 -12.81 9.66
CA ALA A 147 1.37 -12.92 11.10
C ALA A 147 1.93 -14.28 11.54
N PHE A 148 1.69 -15.36 10.80
CA PHE A 148 2.18 -16.69 11.13
C PHE A 148 2.98 -17.38 10.00
N ALA A 149 3.30 -16.67 8.91
CA ALA A 149 3.93 -17.26 7.72
C ALA A 149 5.29 -17.93 8.01
N ASP A 150 6.07 -17.42 8.97
CA ASP A 150 7.34 -18.02 9.40
C ASP A 150 7.16 -19.30 10.25
N ALA A 151 5.95 -19.55 10.77
CA ALA A 151 5.60 -20.75 11.52
C ALA A 151 4.84 -21.79 10.67
N ALA A 152 4.62 -21.50 9.40
CA ALA A 152 3.75 -22.29 8.52
C ALA A 152 4.48 -23.41 7.75
N GLU A 153 5.81 -23.51 7.85
CA GLU A 153 6.62 -24.54 7.18
C GLU A 153 6.11 -25.95 7.49
N GLY A 154 5.92 -26.76 6.44
CA GLY A 154 5.43 -28.14 6.54
C GLY A 154 3.93 -28.29 6.88
N LYS A 155 3.20 -27.19 7.08
CA LYS A 155 1.77 -27.17 7.40
C LYS A 155 0.93 -26.44 6.35
N VAL A 156 1.42 -25.34 5.83
CA VAL A 156 0.80 -24.57 4.74
C VAL A 156 1.66 -24.75 3.49
N ALA A 157 1.04 -25.13 2.40
CA ALA A 157 1.76 -25.38 1.14
C ALA A 157 2.05 -24.09 0.37
N ALA A 158 1.14 -23.11 0.43
CA ALA A 158 1.29 -21.85 -0.28
C ALA A 158 0.35 -20.77 0.30
N MET A 159 0.70 -19.50 0.13
CA MET A 159 -0.15 -18.37 0.50
C MET A 159 -0.34 -17.42 -0.68
N PHE A 160 -1.56 -16.89 -0.83
CA PHE A 160 -1.91 -15.84 -1.77
C PHE A 160 -2.27 -14.59 -0.97
N LEU A 161 -1.40 -13.57 -1.00
CA LEU A 161 -1.45 -12.41 -0.12
C LEU A 161 -1.50 -11.12 -0.95
N GLU A 162 -2.53 -10.31 -0.72
CA GLU A 162 -2.86 -9.15 -1.53
C GLU A 162 -2.81 -7.86 -0.71
N ASP A 163 -2.24 -6.82 -1.33
CA ASP A 163 -2.34 -5.43 -0.91
C ASP A 163 -2.05 -5.20 0.58
N TYR A 164 -1.02 -5.85 1.11
CA TYR A 164 -0.50 -5.61 2.45
C TYR A 164 0.98 -5.96 2.57
N GLY A 165 1.75 -5.08 3.21
CA GLY A 165 3.15 -5.32 3.55
C GLY A 165 3.38 -5.38 5.07
N THR A 166 4.45 -6.08 5.47
CA THR A 166 4.78 -6.31 6.88
C THR A 166 5.51 -5.13 7.54
N ASP A 167 5.96 -4.13 6.76
CA ASP A 167 6.59 -2.91 7.29
C ASP A 167 5.53 -1.86 7.61
N ARG A 168 4.96 -1.92 8.82
CA ARG A 168 3.89 -1.02 9.25
C ARG A 168 4.34 0.43 9.33
N PHE A 169 5.60 0.71 9.64
CA PHE A 169 6.12 2.08 9.64
C PHE A 169 5.95 2.74 8.27
N THR A 170 6.24 2.04 7.18
CA THR A 170 6.07 2.57 5.80
C THR A 170 4.60 2.86 5.46
N SER A 171 3.65 2.12 6.06
CA SER A 171 2.22 2.44 5.92
C SER A 171 1.78 3.61 6.81
N ALA A 172 2.56 3.94 7.86
CA ALA A 172 2.23 4.99 8.82
C ALA A 172 2.85 6.33 8.48
N TYR A 173 4.07 6.32 7.96
CA TYR A 173 4.87 7.53 7.75
C TYR A 173 5.62 7.52 6.43
N GLU A 174 5.71 8.69 5.82
CA GLU A 174 6.64 9.01 4.76
C GLU A 174 7.57 10.13 5.24
N LYS A 175 8.86 9.80 5.49
CA LYS A 175 9.89 10.77 5.90
C LYS A 175 9.42 11.80 6.95
N GLY A 176 8.83 11.32 8.07
CA GLY A 176 8.34 12.14 9.16
C GLY A 176 6.89 12.62 9.03
N CYS A 177 6.29 12.52 7.87
CA CYS A 177 4.90 12.90 7.63
C CYS A 177 3.96 11.70 7.81
N PHE A 178 2.98 11.83 8.72
CA PHE A 178 2.02 10.79 9.03
C PHE A 178 0.97 10.65 7.92
N ARG A 179 0.61 9.43 7.59
CA ARG A 179 -0.38 9.09 6.56
C ARG A 179 -1.79 9.03 7.16
N HIS A 180 -2.50 10.14 7.08
CA HIS A 180 -3.89 10.23 7.50
C HIS A 180 -4.82 9.36 6.65
N ASP A 181 -4.54 9.28 5.36
CA ASP A 181 -5.32 8.51 4.38
C ASP A 181 -5.47 7.04 4.75
N ILE A 182 -4.48 6.46 5.44
CA ILE A 182 -4.53 5.07 5.91
C ILE A 182 -4.97 5.01 7.37
N LEU A 183 -4.15 5.56 8.26
CA LEU A 183 -4.25 5.21 9.67
C LEU A 183 -5.33 5.99 10.42
N THR A 184 -5.59 7.23 10.07
CA THR A 184 -6.71 7.97 10.67
C THR A 184 -8.03 7.39 10.20
N ALA A 185 -8.21 7.21 8.89
CA ALA A 185 -9.43 6.64 8.33
C ALA A 185 -9.72 5.24 8.89
N TRP A 186 -8.74 4.35 8.81
CA TRP A 186 -8.89 2.97 9.27
C TRP A 186 -9.15 2.89 10.79
N SER A 187 -8.53 3.76 11.60
CA SER A 187 -8.75 3.81 13.05
C SER A 187 -10.15 4.33 13.39
N MET A 188 -10.69 5.28 12.62
CA MET A 188 -12.07 5.76 12.77
C MET A 188 -13.08 4.64 12.45
N GLU A 189 -12.87 3.91 11.37
CA GLU A 189 -13.77 2.85 10.91
C GLU A 189 -13.77 1.62 11.81
N ASN A 190 -12.61 1.31 12.39
CA ASN A 190 -12.41 0.12 13.21
C ASN A 190 -12.33 0.43 14.71
N ALA A 191 -12.75 1.62 15.13
CA ALA A 191 -12.89 1.96 16.53
C ALA A 191 -13.93 1.05 17.23
N GLU A 192 -13.81 0.89 18.54
CA GLU A 192 -14.72 0.04 19.32
C GLU A 192 -16.19 0.46 19.17
N LYS A 193 -16.43 1.78 19.13
CA LYS A 193 -17.75 2.37 18.90
C LYS A 193 -17.74 3.13 17.57
N PRO A 194 -18.87 3.14 16.82
CA PRO A 194 -18.97 3.91 15.60
C PRO A 194 -18.54 5.38 15.77
N VAL A 195 -17.71 5.87 14.87
CA VAL A 195 -17.27 7.26 14.81
C VAL A 195 -18.10 8.01 13.78
N SER A 196 -18.77 9.08 14.20
CA SER A 196 -19.58 9.95 13.33
C SER A 196 -18.88 11.27 12.95
N ALA A 197 -17.68 11.52 13.46
CA ALA A 197 -16.91 12.72 13.15
C ALA A 197 -16.52 12.75 11.67
N ASP A 198 -16.42 13.94 11.10
CA ASP A 198 -15.89 14.13 9.76
C ASP A 198 -14.41 13.76 9.70
N TYR A 199 -14.02 13.05 8.63
CA TYR A 199 -12.63 12.61 8.45
C TYR A 199 -11.67 13.77 8.31
N ARG A 200 -11.99 14.76 7.47
CA ARG A 200 -11.11 15.93 7.22
C ARG A 200 -10.99 16.84 8.44
N GLU A 201 -12.08 17.00 9.18
CA GLU A 201 -12.07 17.70 10.47
C GLU A 201 -11.18 16.97 11.47
N SER A 202 -11.27 15.65 11.53
CA SER A 202 -10.41 14.80 12.37
C SER A 202 -8.93 14.94 12.00
N CYS A 203 -8.58 15.03 10.72
CA CYS A 203 -7.20 15.23 10.27
C CYS A 203 -6.63 16.62 10.58
N ARG A 204 -7.50 17.62 10.77
CA ARG A 204 -7.11 19.01 11.09
C ARG A 204 -7.13 19.34 12.57
N TYR A 205 -7.64 18.44 13.40
CA TYR A 205 -7.79 18.70 14.84
C TYR A 205 -6.44 18.86 15.54
N LEU A 206 -6.31 19.87 16.38
CA LEU A 206 -5.09 20.13 17.15
C LEU A 206 -5.40 20.21 18.66
N PRO A 207 -4.60 19.55 19.51
CA PRO A 207 -3.51 18.63 19.15
C PRO A 207 -4.06 17.24 18.75
N GLN A 208 -3.45 16.62 17.75
CA GLN A 208 -3.92 15.35 17.18
C GLN A 208 -4.02 14.21 18.21
N VAL A 209 -3.17 14.19 19.24
CA VAL A 209 -3.21 13.21 20.34
C VAL A 209 -4.51 13.21 21.15
N LYS A 210 -5.40 14.21 20.95
CA LYS A 210 -6.69 14.32 21.64
C LYS A 210 -7.89 14.11 20.71
N VAL A 211 -7.70 13.93 19.42
CA VAL A 211 -8.78 13.88 18.44
C VAL A 211 -9.77 12.74 18.73
N ASP A 212 -9.27 11.60 19.15
CA ASP A 212 -10.04 10.40 19.43
C ASP A 212 -11.01 10.58 20.63
N GLU A 213 -10.60 11.28 21.67
CA GLU A 213 -11.50 11.64 22.78
C GLU A 213 -12.40 12.83 22.42
N ALA A 214 -11.86 13.85 21.74
CA ALA A 214 -12.57 15.08 21.48
C ALA A 214 -13.64 14.96 20.38
N LEU A 215 -13.32 14.31 19.27
CA LEU A 215 -14.21 14.18 18.12
C LEU A 215 -14.81 12.78 17.96
N TRP A 216 -14.05 11.72 18.27
CA TRP A 216 -14.54 10.34 18.11
C TRP A 216 -15.27 9.80 19.34
N GLY A 217 -15.23 10.54 20.47
CA GLY A 217 -15.93 10.21 21.70
C GLY A 217 -15.42 8.96 22.42
N GLN A 218 -14.21 8.49 22.09
CA GLN A 218 -13.58 7.32 22.70
C GLN A 218 -12.07 7.38 22.54
N ARG A 219 -11.35 6.76 23.48
CA ARG A 219 -9.91 6.60 23.36
C ARG A 219 -9.56 5.43 22.45
N VAL A 220 -8.65 5.63 21.48
CA VAL A 220 -8.15 4.62 20.56
C VAL A 220 -6.64 4.44 20.77
N PRO A 221 -6.21 3.53 21.68
CA PRO A 221 -4.81 3.40 22.07
C PRO A 221 -3.86 3.14 20.90
N SER A 222 -4.21 2.23 19.99
CA SER A 222 -3.41 1.90 18.81
C SER A 222 -3.16 3.10 17.90
N TYR A 223 -4.17 3.96 17.71
CA TYR A 223 -4.01 5.19 16.94
C TYR A 223 -3.02 6.16 17.61
N ARG A 224 -3.14 6.32 18.94
CA ARG A 224 -2.20 7.18 19.69
C ARG A 224 -0.76 6.69 19.61
N GLU A 225 -0.54 5.38 19.69
CA GLU A 225 0.80 4.79 19.50
C GLU A 225 1.39 5.15 18.12
N TYR A 226 0.59 5.08 17.06
CA TYR A 226 1.04 5.45 15.72
C TYR A 226 1.43 6.92 15.64
N ILE A 227 0.55 7.84 16.03
CA ILE A 227 0.77 9.29 15.89
C ILE A 227 1.83 9.87 16.83
N THR A 228 2.24 9.11 17.86
CA THR A 228 3.33 9.50 18.78
C THR A 228 4.68 8.86 18.46
N SER A 229 4.78 8.10 17.37
CA SER A 229 6.00 7.36 16.97
C SER A 229 6.46 7.72 15.55
N PRO A 230 6.83 8.99 15.27
CA PRO A 230 7.12 9.47 13.92
C PRO A 230 8.49 9.03 13.38
N SER A 231 9.41 8.57 14.23
CA SER A 231 10.72 8.10 13.81
C SER A 231 10.72 6.59 13.56
N PRO A 232 11.39 6.08 12.50
CA PRO A 232 11.55 4.65 12.30
C PRO A 232 12.31 3.96 13.44
N ASP A 233 13.11 4.73 14.22
CA ASP A 233 13.86 4.26 15.37
C ASP A 233 13.08 4.25 16.68
N ALA A 234 11.81 4.71 16.66
CA ALA A 234 10.96 4.69 17.84
C ALA A 234 10.76 3.26 18.36
N ALA A 235 10.66 3.13 19.69
CA ALA A 235 10.52 1.83 20.36
C ALA A 235 9.35 1.00 19.81
N LEU A 236 8.24 1.64 19.46
CA LEU A 236 7.08 0.99 18.84
C LEU A 236 7.49 0.13 17.64
N TRP A 237 8.33 0.64 16.75
CA TRP A 237 8.72 -0.03 15.52
C TRP A 237 9.94 -0.96 15.67
N GLN A 238 10.76 -0.72 16.70
CA GLN A 238 12.02 -1.45 16.92
C GLN A 238 11.93 -2.56 17.95
N THR A 239 10.79 -2.70 18.63
CA THR A 239 10.55 -3.75 19.62
C THR A 239 9.19 -4.44 19.40
N GLY A 240 8.93 -5.54 20.12
CA GLY A 240 7.63 -6.20 20.16
C GLY A 240 7.11 -6.66 18.81
N TRP A 241 5.80 -6.52 18.64
CA TRP A 241 5.07 -7.10 17.51
C TRP A 241 5.45 -6.49 16.15
N TRP A 242 5.58 -5.15 16.04
CA TRP A 242 5.86 -4.51 14.75
C TRP A 242 7.25 -4.86 14.21
N LYS A 243 8.23 -5.02 15.09
CA LYS A 243 9.53 -5.57 14.72
C LYS A 243 9.41 -7.01 14.25
N GLN A 244 8.68 -7.84 15.03
CA GLN A 244 8.47 -9.26 14.69
C GLN A 244 7.80 -9.39 13.32
N LEU A 245 6.70 -8.68 13.08
CA LEU A 245 5.97 -8.72 11.80
C LEU A 245 6.89 -8.35 10.62
N ARG A 246 7.68 -7.30 10.78
CA ARG A 246 8.64 -6.85 9.76
C ARG A 246 9.71 -7.89 9.43
N GLU A 247 10.08 -8.74 10.39
CA GLU A 247 11.10 -9.78 10.22
C GLU A 247 10.54 -11.11 9.68
N ILE A 248 9.25 -11.35 9.76
CA ILE A 248 8.61 -12.59 9.32
C ILE A 248 8.97 -12.98 7.88
N PRO A 249 8.93 -12.09 6.88
CA PRO A 249 9.25 -12.47 5.50
C PRO A 249 10.64 -13.12 5.35
N SER A 250 11.66 -12.64 6.07
CA SER A 250 13.01 -13.21 6.01
C SER A 250 13.13 -14.62 6.57
N LYS A 251 12.14 -15.06 7.36
CA LYS A 251 12.06 -16.37 8.01
C LYS A 251 11.03 -17.29 7.37
N THR A 252 10.22 -16.74 6.45
CA THR A 252 9.16 -17.48 5.76
C THR A 252 9.77 -18.46 4.77
N LYS A 253 9.30 -19.72 4.79
CA LYS A 253 9.72 -20.80 3.87
C LYS A 253 8.57 -21.34 3.01
N VAL A 254 7.39 -20.75 3.15
CA VAL A 254 6.21 -21.10 2.38
C VAL A 254 6.17 -20.24 1.12
N PRO A 255 5.94 -20.81 -0.08
CA PRO A 255 5.75 -20.04 -1.31
C PRO A 255 4.66 -18.99 -1.18
N ILE A 256 4.94 -17.78 -1.63
CA ILE A 256 4.05 -16.63 -1.54
C ILE A 256 3.71 -16.14 -2.95
N TYR A 257 2.43 -15.93 -3.23
CA TYR A 257 2.00 -15.03 -4.29
C TYR A 257 1.66 -13.68 -3.66
N LEU A 258 2.51 -12.68 -3.87
CA LEU A 258 2.26 -11.32 -3.44
C LEU A 258 1.66 -10.51 -4.59
N LEU A 259 0.44 -10.06 -4.43
CA LEU A 259 -0.28 -9.22 -5.40
C LEU A 259 -0.41 -7.80 -4.85
N SER A 260 -0.11 -6.79 -5.68
CA SER A 260 -0.23 -5.37 -5.29
C SER A 260 -0.61 -4.49 -6.48
N GLY A 261 -1.04 -3.27 -6.22
CA GLY A 261 -1.32 -2.25 -7.22
C GLY A 261 -0.32 -1.09 -7.16
N TRP A 262 -0.02 -0.47 -8.31
CA TRP A 262 0.83 0.73 -8.34
C TRP A 262 0.27 1.85 -7.47
N TYR A 263 -1.04 1.97 -7.38
CA TYR A 263 -1.73 2.99 -6.59
C TYR A 263 -2.41 2.42 -5.33
N ASP A 264 -1.98 1.24 -4.88
CA ASP A 264 -2.35 0.73 -3.58
C ASP A 264 -1.60 1.49 -2.46
N HIS A 265 -2.29 1.84 -1.40
CA HIS A 265 -1.72 2.59 -0.28
C HIS A 265 -0.75 1.77 0.58
N HIS A 266 -0.71 0.44 0.40
CA HIS A 266 0.30 -0.44 1.00
C HIS A 266 1.44 -0.79 0.04
N HIS A 267 1.44 -0.29 -1.21
CA HIS A 267 2.43 -0.66 -2.22
C HIS A 267 3.88 -0.54 -1.70
N GLY A 268 4.24 0.58 -1.08
CA GLY A 268 5.59 0.78 -0.54
C GLY A 268 5.98 -0.26 0.51
N SER A 269 5.06 -0.66 1.41
CA SER A 269 5.33 -1.70 2.40
C SER A 269 5.31 -3.11 1.79
N SER A 270 4.48 -3.36 0.78
CA SER A 270 4.46 -4.62 0.02
C SER A 270 5.80 -4.87 -0.70
N MET A 271 6.35 -3.82 -1.33
CA MET A 271 7.67 -3.91 -1.97
C MET A 271 8.78 -4.20 -0.98
N LYS A 272 8.80 -3.54 0.18
CA LYS A 272 9.76 -3.83 1.25
C LYS A 272 9.60 -5.25 1.80
N THR A 273 8.39 -5.77 1.84
CA THR A 273 8.12 -7.16 2.24
C THR A 273 8.71 -8.13 1.24
N TRP A 274 8.51 -7.90 -0.06
CA TRP A 274 9.13 -8.70 -1.12
C TRP A 274 10.67 -8.62 -1.08
N GLU A 275 11.23 -7.44 -0.90
CA GLU A 275 12.68 -7.25 -0.75
C GLU A 275 13.25 -8.09 0.40
N ARG A 276 12.51 -8.19 1.53
CA ARG A 276 12.91 -8.95 2.73
C ARG A 276 12.58 -10.43 2.68
N LEU A 277 11.74 -10.87 1.76
CA LEU A 277 11.38 -12.28 1.65
C LEU A 277 12.65 -13.14 1.51
N ASN A 278 12.69 -14.27 2.22
CA ASN A 278 13.80 -15.21 2.16
C ASN A 278 14.14 -15.55 0.70
N GLU A 279 15.43 -15.51 0.33
CA GLU A 279 15.86 -15.67 -1.07
C GLU A 279 15.50 -17.04 -1.67
N GLU A 280 15.57 -18.12 -0.89
CA GLU A 280 15.12 -19.44 -1.32
C GLU A 280 13.61 -19.45 -1.57
N THR A 281 12.84 -18.85 -0.67
CA THR A 281 11.39 -18.72 -0.81
C THR A 281 11.00 -17.88 -2.02
N LYS A 282 11.73 -16.79 -2.31
CA LYS A 282 11.51 -15.97 -3.51
C LYS A 282 11.60 -16.78 -4.80
N GLN A 283 12.50 -17.76 -4.88
CA GLN A 283 12.65 -18.60 -6.07
C GLN A 283 11.40 -19.44 -6.38
N HIS A 284 10.53 -19.58 -5.38
CA HIS A 284 9.27 -20.32 -5.44
C HIS A 284 8.05 -19.44 -5.24
N SER A 285 8.19 -18.13 -5.41
CA SER A 285 7.15 -17.15 -5.13
C SER A 285 6.88 -16.25 -6.34
N TRP A 286 5.68 -15.68 -6.37
CA TRP A 286 5.25 -14.77 -7.42
C TRP A 286 5.02 -13.37 -6.83
N LEU A 287 5.45 -12.36 -7.59
CA LEU A 287 5.12 -10.96 -7.37
C LEU A 287 4.41 -10.43 -8.59
N GLU A 288 3.24 -9.85 -8.40
CA GLU A 288 2.52 -9.18 -9.49
C GLU A 288 2.04 -7.80 -9.03
N ILE A 289 2.26 -6.79 -9.90
CA ILE A 289 1.88 -5.41 -9.62
C ILE A 289 1.12 -4.84 -10.82
N GLY A 290 -0.14 -4.49 -10.61
CA GLY A 290 -1.01 -3.96 -11.66
C GLY A 290 -1.30 -2.48 -11.57
N ALA A 291 -2.06 -1.97 -12.55
CA ALA A 291 -2.42 -0.57 -12.66
C ALA A 291 -3.69 -0.21 -11.86
N TRP A 292 -3.78 -0.65 -10.62
CA TRP A 292 -4.98 -0.51 -9.78
C TRP A 292 -4.68 0.04 -8.38
N ASN A 293 -5.75 0.42 -7.70
CA ASN A 293 -5.78 0.81 -6.29
C ASN A 293 -6.08 -0.40 -5.40
N HIS A 294 -6.27 -0.17 -4.10
CA HIS A 294 -6.55 -1.19 -3.08
C HIS A 294 -7.75 -2.12 -3.36
N PHE A 295 -8.66 -1.72 -4.22
CA PHE A 295 -9.85 -2.49 -4.58
C PHE A 295 -9.83 -3.01 -6.02
N PHE A 296 -8.64 -3.16 -6.60
CA PHE A 296 -8.43 -3.61 -7.98
C PHE A 296 -9.14 -2.74 -9.04
N GLN A 297 -9.43 -1.48 -8.70
CA GLN A 297 -10.00 -0.54 -9.65
C GLN A 297 -8.88 0.12 -10.46
N ILE A 298 -9.03 0.13 -11.77
CA ILE A 298 -8.13 0.88 -12.65
C ILE A 298 -8.37 2.38 -12.40
N CYS A 299 -7.30 3.10 -12.12
CA CYS A 299 -7.32 4.49 -11.70
C CYS A 299 -6.30 5.34 -12.48
N LEU A 300 -6.36 5.27 -13.81
CA LEU A 300 -5.47 5.95 -14.75
C LEU A 300 -6.29 6.87 -15.66
N GLU A 301 -6.54 8.12 -15.23
CA GLU A 301 -7.18 9.11 -16.07
C GLU A 301 -6.23 9.52 -17.22
N GLY A 302 -6.76 9.72 -18.41
CA GLY A 302 -5.97 10.11 -19.59
C GLY A 302 -5.09 9.02 -20.18
N LYS A 303 -5.17 7.78 -19.67
CA LYS A 303 -4.49 6.61 -20.23
C LYS A 303 -5.52 5.54 -20.61
N GLU A 304 -5.36 4.97 -21.78
CA GLU A 304 -6.13 3.79 -22.17
C GLU A 304 -5.51 2.54 -21.54
N VAL A 305 -6.36 1.68 -20.98
CA VAL A 305 -5.97 0.41 -20.36
C VAL A 305 -6.81 -0.70 -20.98
N MET A 306 -6.28 -1.38 -21.97
CA MET A 306 -6.96 -2.47 -22.68
C MET A 306 -6.72 -3.83 -22.03
N HIS A 307 -5.61 -4.00 -21.31
CA HIS A 307 -5.17 -5.27 -20.74
C HIS A 307 -4.98 -5.20 -19.21
N PRO A 308 -6.00 -4.77 -18.44
CA PRO A 308 -5.84 -4.49 -17.01
C PRO A 308 -5.53 -5.75 -16.18
N GLN A 309 -6.13 -6.90 -16.52
CA GLN A 309 -6.01 -8.17 -15.77
C GLN A 309 -6.15 -7.97 -14.26
N ASN A 310 -7.13 -7.15 -13.86
CA ASN A 310 -7.37 -6.73 -12.47
C ASN A 310 -8.38 -7.64 -11.73
N GLU A 311 -8.51 -8.89 -12.19
CA GLU A 311 -9.30 -9.91 -11.51
C GLU A 311 -8.41 -10.74 -10.59
N GLU A 312 -8.71 -10.74 -9.28
CA GLU A 312 -7.96 -11.49 -8.28
C GLU A 312 -8.29 -12.99 -8.27
N ILE A 313 -9.55 -13.39 -8.51
CA ILE A 313 -9.98 -14.80 -8.38
C ILE A 313 -9.32 -15.72 -9.42
N PRO A 314 -9.23 -15.36 -10.72
CA PRO A 314 -8.49 -16.20 -11.67
C PRO A 314 -7.03 -16.42 -11.27
N LYS A 315 -6.35 -15.39 -10.71
CA LYS A 315 -4.97 -15.48 -10.22
C LYS A 315 -4.86 -16.37 -8.98
N MET A 316 -5.78 -16.20 -8.03
CA MET A 316 -5.86 -17.04 -6.84
C MET A 316 -6.09 -18.51 -7.20
N LEU A 317 -6.98 -18.80 -8.15
CA LEU A 317 -7.24 -20.16 -8.62
C LEU A 317 -6.05 -20.72 -9.38
N GLU A 318 -5.39 -19.96 -10.27
CA GLU A 318 -4.14 -20.39 -10.93
C GLU A 318 -3.11 -20.84 -9.90
N TRP A 319 -2.92 -20.04 -8.85
CA TRP A 319 -1.98 -20.33 -7.78
C TRP A 319 -2.32 -21.59 -6.99
N PHE A 320 -3.59 -21.73 -6.58
CA PHE A 320 -4.00 -22.88 -5.76
C PHE A 320 -4.24 -24.15 -6.55
N GLU A 321 -4.59 -24.08 -7.85
CA GLU A 321 -4.57 -25.25 -8.74
C GLU A 321 -3.15 -25.81 -8.83
N LEU A 322 -2.15 -24.95 -9.04
CA LEU A 322 -0.75 -25.35 -9.12
C LEU A 322 -0.25 -25.92 -7.78
N THR A 323 -0.43 -25.19 -6.69
CA THR A 323 0.24 -25.49 -5.41
C THR A 323 -0.52 -26.48 -4.53
N LEU A 324 -1.85 -26.48 -4.53
CA LEU A 324 -2.65 -27.35 -3.65
C LEU A 324 -3.18 -28.61 -4.36
N LYS A 325 -3.58 -28.51 -5.65
CA LYS A 325 -4.13 -29.67 -6.36
C LYS A 325 -3.06 -30.43 -7.13
N GLN A 326 -2.25 -29.74 -7.95
CA GLN A 326 -1.15 -30.38 -8.68
C GLN A 326 0.05 -30.66 -7.74
N LYS A 327 0.12 -29.93 -6.60
CA LYS A 327 1.20 -30.04 -5.61
C LYS A 327 2.58 -29.75 -6.19
N GLU A 328 2.62 -28.84 -7.15
CA GLU A 328 3.85 -28.40 -7.78
C GLU A 328 4.51 -27.27 -6.98
N ILE A 329 5.83 -27.25 -7.00
CA ILE A 329 6.61 -26.14 -6.43
C ILE A 329 6.74 -25.07 -7.54
N PRO A 330 6.21 -23.85 -7.33
CA PRO A 330 6.30 -22.80 -8.33
C PRO A 330 7.75 -22.40 -8.61
N THR A 331 8.01 -21.94 -9.82
CA THR A 331 9.22 -21.16 -10.13
C THR A 331 8.94 -19.68 -9.97
N GLN A 332 9.97 -18.89 -9.66
CA GLN A 332 9.81 -17.44 -9.48
C GLN A 332 9.16 -16.79 -10.70
N ARG A 333 8.15 -15.94 -10.43
CA ARG A 333 7.55 -15.05 -11.43
C ARG A 333 7.46 -13.63 -10.85
N ILE A 334 8.02 -12.66 -11.55
CA ILE A 334 7.86 -11.25 -11.24
C ILE A 334 7.21 -10.60 -12.44
N ARG A 335 6.04 -10.02 -12.24
CA ARG A 335 5.23 -9.45 -13.30
C ARG A 335 4.75 -8.06 -12.91
N ALA A 336 4.85 -7.11 -13.82
CA ALA A 336 4.41 -5.74 -13.60
C ALA A 336 3.70 -5.16 -14.82
N TYR A 337 2.67 -4.36 -14.57
CA TYR A 337 2.01 -3.60 -15.62
C TYR A 337 2.79 -2.32 -15.91
N GLU A 338 3.22 -2.15 -17.17
CA GLU A 338 3.89 -0.96 -17.66
C GLU A 338 2.85 0.08 -18.09
N ILE A 339 2.64 1.09 -17.24
CA ILE A 339 1.71 2.18 -17.50
C ILE A 339 2.20 2.99 -18.70
N GLY A 340 1.29 3.43 -19.55
CA GLY A 340 1.59 4.22 -20.75
C GLY A 340 2.02 3.39 -21.97
N ALA A 341 2.49 2.15 -21.77
CA ALA A 341 2.72 1.18 -22.84
C ALA A 341 1.62 0.12 -22.93
N ASP A 342 0.67 0.10 -22.00
CA ASP A 342 -0.48 -0.83 -21.90
C ASP A 342 -0.07 -2.29 -22.07
N ARG A 343 0.96 -2.72 -21.37
CA ARG A 343 1.45 -4.09 -21.43
C ARG A 343 1.91 -4.62 -20.09
N TRP A 344 1.85 -5.93 -19.96
CA TRP A 344 2.51 -6.64 -18.86
C TRP A 344 3.95 -6.98 -19.26
N ILE A 345 4.86 -6.82 -18.31
CA ILE A 345 6.26 -7.24 -18.46
C ILE A 345 6.57 -8.32 -17.43
N ASP A 346 7.16 -9.42 -17.90
CA ASP A 346 7.65 -10.49 -17.06
C ASP A 346 9.16 -10.31 -16.85
N THR A 347 9.56 -10.04 -15.63
CA THR A 347 10.97 -9.88 -15.26
C THR A 347 11.40 -11.07 -14.40
N VAL A 348 12.14 -12.00 -14.97
CA VAL A 348 12.58 -13.22 -14.25
C VAL A 348 13.87 -12.98 -13.48
N SER A 349 14.80 -12.21 -14.02
CA SER A 349 16.17 -12.09 -13.48
C SER A 349 16.54 -10.71 -12.93
N ASP A 350 15.93 -9.65 -13.45
CA ASP A 350 16.42 -8.28 -13.20
C ASP A 350 15.60 -7.50 -12.18
N GLY A 351 14.53 -8.08 -11.66
CA GLY A 351 13.68 -7.46 -10.63
C GLY A 351 13.09 -6.12 -11.03
N LEU A 352 12.15 -5.65 -10.23
CA LEU A 352 11.67 -4.27 -10.28
C LEU A 352 12.63 -3.36 -9.49
N GLY A 353 12.78 -2.11 -9.91
CA GLY A 353 13.65 -1.14 -9.25
C GLY A 353 15.11 -1.23 -9.68
N GLU A 354 16.05 -1.08 -8.73
CA GLU A 354 17.48 -0.90 -9.04
C GLU A 354 18.10 -1.97 -9.95
N LYS A 355 17.69 -3.23 -9.82
CA LYS A 355 18.19 -4.32 -10.67
C LYS A 355 17.74 -4.24 -12.12
N GLY A 356 16.60 -3.60 -12.40
CA GLY A 356 16.05 -3.40 -13.74
C GLY A 356 16.42 -2.08 -14.39
N THR A 357 17.21 -1.21 -13.73
CA THR A 357 17.60 0.10 -14.26
C THR A 357 18.84 0.04 -15.13
N ALA A 358 18.86 0.88 -16.19
CA ALA A 358 20.02 1.08 -17.08
C ALA A 358 20.86 2.31 -16.71
N GLY A 359 20.45 3.05 -15.67
CA GLY A 359 20.97 4.32 -15.27
C GLY A 359 19.84 5.26 -14.87
N SER A 360 20.12 6.54 -14.79
CA SER A 360 19.12 7.56 -14.47
C SER A 360 19.23 8.75 -15.39
N MET A 361 18.09 9.42 -15.61
CA MET A 361 18.02 10.75 -16.18
C MET A 361 17.94 11.76 -15.03
N THR A 362 18.82 12.74 -15.02
CA THR A 362 18.75 13.86 -14.07
C THR A 362 18.30 15.10 -14.81
N LEU A 363 17.27 15.78 -14.28
CA LEU A 363 16.80 17.06 -14.77
C LEU A 363 16.91 18.10 -13.65
N TYR A 364 17.62 19.18 -13.91
CA TYR A 364 17.85 20.26 -12.94
C TYR A 364 16.75 21.29 -13.00
N LEU A 365 16.33 21.76 -11.84
CA LEU A 365 15.36 22.85 -11.70
C LEU A 365 16.06 24.19 -12.05
N ASP A 366 15.45 24.98 -12.93
CA ASP A 366 15.92 26.33 -13.28
C ASP A 366 14.71 27.25 -13.54
N GLU A 367 14.51 28.25 -12.72
CA GLU A 367 13.34 29.15 -12.73
C GLU A 367 12.00 28.38 -12.79
N LYS A 368 11.45 28.15 -13.98
CA LYS A 368 10.21 27.40 -14.22
C LYS A 368 10.43 26.19 -15.14
N THR A 369 11.68 25.87 -15.44
CA THR A 369 12.04 24.81 -16.40
C THR A 369 12.79 23.67 -15.72
N LEU A 370 12.79 22.51 -16.39
CA LEU A 370 13.67 21.38 -16.11
C LEU A 370 14.68 21.23 -17.24
N ARG A 371 15.97 21.13 -16.91
CA ARG A 371 17.09 21.09 -17.86
C ARG A 371 17.95 19.86 -17.64
N THR A 372 18.60 19.38 -18.69
CA THR A 372 19.56 18.27 -18.63
C THR A 372 20.94 18.68 -18.13
N ASP A 373 21.31 19.94 -18.34
CA ASP A 373 22.57 20.55 -17.90
C ASP A 373 22.38 21.30 -16.58
N THR A 374 23.38 21.28 -15.71
CA THR A 374 23.37 22.02 -14.45
C THR A 374 23.38 23.52 -14.73
N PRO A 375 22.39 24.31 -14.24
CA PRO A 375 22.42 25.76 -14.37
C PRO A 375 23.66 26.34 -13.67
N GLU A 376 24.45 27.17 -14.36
CA GLU A 376 25.69 27.75 -13.80
C GLU A 376 25.40 28.79 -12.70
N GLN A 377 24.32 29.57 -12.89
CA GLN A 377 23.96 30.61 -11.94
C GLN A 377 23.01 30.07 -10.87
N GLU A 378 23.33 30.36 -9.63
CA GLU A 378 22.44 30.10 -8.52
C GLU A 378 21.28 31.10 -8.54
N LYS A 379 20.06 30.57 -8.46
CA LYS A 379 18.80 31.30 -8.38
C LYS A 379 17.93 30.73 -7.29
N THR A 380 16.91 31.44 -6.90
CA THR A 380 15.94 30.99 -5.89
C THR A 380 14.51 31.21 -6.34
N ARG A 381 13.62 30.33 -5.88
CA ARG A 381 12.16 30.55 -5.89
C ARG A 381 11.65 30.46 -4.46
N ASN A 382 10.79 31.41 -4.08
CA ASN A 382 10.28 31.53 -2.73
C ASN A 382 8.78 31.34 -2.71
N TYR A 383 8.26 30.80 -1.60
CA TYR A 383 6.83 30.77 -1.33
C TYR A 383 6.55 30.78 0.18
N THR A 384 5.31 31.12 0.51
CA THR A 384 4.84 31.11 1.90
C THR A 384 3.93 29.90 2.10
N PHE A 385 4.27 29.04 3.05
CA PHE A 385 3.44 27.92 3.47
C PHE A 385 2.60 28.29 4.69
N ASP A 386 1.29 28.37 4.50
CA ASP A 386 0.30 28.51 5.57
C ASP A 386 -0.41 27.17 5.80
N PRO A 387 -0.18 26.49 6.94
CA PRO A 387 -0.84 25.23 7.26
C PRO A 387 -2.37 25.32 7.36
N ALA A 388 -2.94 26.52 7.50
CA ALA A 388 -4.39 26.70 7.52
C ALA A 388 -5.03 26.46 6.15
N THR A 389 -4.26 26.61 5.06
CA THR A 389 -4.71 26.47 3.68
C THR A 389 -3.85 25.48 2.90
N PRO A 390 -3.75 24.21 3.30
CA PRO A 390 -2.85 23.23 2.67
C PRO A 390 -3.20 22.98 1.20
N VAL A 391 -2.22 22.54 0.44
CA VAL A 391 -2.41 22.02 -0.91
C VAL A 391 -3.19 20.72 -0.85
N GLU A 392 -4.26 20.63 -1.64
CA GLU A 392 -5.12 19.45 -1.71
C GLU A 392 -4.46 18.32 -2.48
N SER A 393 -4.62 17.08 -1.99
CA SER A 393 -4.20 15.88 -2.68
C SER A 393 -5.06 15.63 -3.91
N ILE A 394 -4.43 15.48 -5.07
CA ILE A 394 -5.08 15.07 -6.33
C ILE A 394 -4.27 13.90 -6.88
N GLY A 395 -4.89 12.73 -6.94
CA GLY A 395 -4.20 11.50 -7.33
C GLY A 395 -3.30 10.94 -6.22
N GLY A 396 -2.56 9.87 -6.53
CA GLY A 396 -1.66 9.20 -5.60
C GLY A 396 -2.25 7.94 -4.98
N GLU A 397 -1.58 7.43 -3.97
CA GLU A 397 -1.93 6.19 -3.27
C GLU A 397 -2.66 6.53 -1.97
N ALA A 398 -3.95 6.24 -1.89
CA ALA A 398 -4.74 6.48 -0.68
C ALA A 398 -5.84 5.43 -0.49
N LEU A 399 -6.43 5.39 0.69
CA LEU A 399 -7.61 4.58 0.95
C LEU A 399 -8.84 5.25 0.30
N LEU A 400 -9.61 4.47 -0.46
CA LEU A 400 -10.59 4.94 -1.44
C LEU A 400 -11.54 6.06 -0.96
N HIS A 401 -12.02 5.99 0.27
CA HIS A 401 -13.02 6.94 0.78
C HIS A 401 -12.42 8.19 1.44
N THR A 402 -11.11 8.27 1.56
CA THR A 402 -10.43 9.42 2.15
C THR A 402 -10.17 10.53 1.15
N MET A 403 -10.07 10.17 -0.13
CA MET A 403 -9.83 11.08 -1.23
C MET A 403 -10.77 10.76 -2.40
N PRO A 404 -11.34 11.75 -3.07
CA PRO A 404 -12.23 11.52 -4.22
C PRO A 404 -11.51 11.00 -5.46
N GLN A 405 -10.18 11.20 -5.52
CA GLN A 405 -9.34 10.86 -6.66
C GLN A 405 -8.10 10.10 -6.18
N ILE A 406 -7.97 8.85 -6.60
CA ILE A 406 -6.83 7.96 -6.31
C ILE A 406 -6.25 7.48 -7.64
N GLY A 407 -4.94 7.41 -7.72
CA GLY A 407 -4.24 6.99 -8.93
C GLY A 407 -3.66 8.15 -9.73
N SER A 408 -3.64 8.02 -11.04
CA SER A 408 -3.19 9.08 -11.96
C SER A 408 -4.39 9.91 -12.43
N HIS A 409 -4.41 11.18 -12.11
CA HIS A 409 -5.50 12.11 -12.42
C HIS A 409 -5.00 13.40 -13.07
N LEU A 410 -5.91 14.09 -13.77
CA LEU A 410 -5.65 15.40 -14.31
C LEU A 410 -5.28 16.37 -13.19
N GLN A 411 -4.16 17.04 -13.35
CA GLN A 411 -3.61 18.00 -12.40
C GLN A 411 -3.93 19.44 -12.80
N MET A 412 -3.83 20.33 -11.82
CA MET A 412 -4.01 21.77 -12.04
C MET A 412 -2.90 22.35 -12.92
N GLU A 413 -3.12 23.54 -13.46
CA GLU A 413 -2.13 24.25 -14.26
C GLU A 413 -0.83 24.55 -13.47
N PRO A 414 0.31 24.72 -14.15
CA PRO A 414 1.55 25.09 -13.47
C PRO A 414 1.39 26.37 -12.64
N ASP A 415 2.00 26.39 -11.44
CA ASP A 415 1.95 27.53 -10.51
C ASP A 415 0.50 28.00 -10.18
N TYR A 416 -0.48 27.07 -10.14
CA TYR A 416 -1.91 27.38 -9.88
C TYR A 416 -2.17 27.99 -8.50
N ARG A 417 -1.20 27.91 -7.59
CA ARG A 417 -1.16 28.53 -6.29
C ARG A 417 0.21 29.17 -6.07
N GLU A 418 0.28 30.21 -5.23
CA GLU A 418 1.53 30.88 -4.90
C GLU A 418 2.50 29.98 -4.10
N ASP A 419 1.97 28.96 -3.40
CA ASP A 419 2.72 27.98 -2.60
C ASP A 419 2.95 26.64 -3.35
N VAL A 420 2.77 26.61 -4.68
CA VAL A 420 3.12 25.49 -5.56
C VAL A 420 4.06 25.98 -6.65
N LEU A 421 5.30 25.53 -6.60
CA LEU A 421 6.32 25.89 -7.58
C LEU A 421 6.42 24.80 -8.65
N SER A 422 6.09 25.14 -9.89
CA SER A 422 6.12 24.20 -11.01
C SER A 422 7.37 24.40 -11.87
N PHE A 423 7.94 23.27 -12.34
CA PHE A 423 9.08 23.21 -13.24
C PHE A 423 8.76 22.23 -14.38
N VAL A 424 8.89 22.66 -15.63
CA VAL A 424 8.46 21.89 -16.81
C VAL A 424 9.62 21.73 -17.79
N SER A 425 9.84 20.50 -18.28
CA SER A 425 10.87 20.23 -19.29
C SER A 425 10.46 20.71 -20.70
N GLU A 426 11.42 20.78 -21.60
CA GLU A 426 11.14 20.78 -23.04
C GLU A 426 10.47 19.45 -23.45
N PRO A 427 9.79 19.40 -24.62
CA PRO A 427 9.26 18.14 -25.13
C PRO A 427 10.36 17.08 -25.26
N LEU A 428 10.06 15.89 -24.81
CA LEU A 428 11.00 14.75 -24.87
C LEU A 428 11.29 14.36 -26.31
N GLU A 429 12.56 14.18 -26.64
CA GLU A 429 13.01 13.77 -27.97
C GLU A 429 12.80 12.29 -28.25
N GLU A 430 12.77 11.46 -27.18
CA GLU A 430 12.57 10.01 -27.23
C GLU A 430 11.56 9.55 -26.18
N THR A 431 10.91 8.42 -26.44
CA THR A 431 10.14 7.67 -25.44
C THR A 431 11.11 6.99 -24.48
N PHE A 432 10.82 7.05 -23.19
CA PHE A 432 11.54 6.28 -22.17
C PHE A 432 10.59 5.72 -21.11
N THR A 433 11.06 4.68 -20.42
CA THR A 433 10.30 4.03 -19.34
C THR A 433 11.02 4.24 -18.01
N LEU A 434 10.30 4.78 -17.04
CA LEU A 434 10.71 4.78 -15.64
C LEU A 434 10.60 3.36 -15.10
N ASN A 435 11.61 2.91 -14.35
CA ASN A 435 11.56 1.65 -13.62
C ASN A 435 12.28 1.79 -12.29
N GLY A 436 11.53 1.94 -11.23
CA GLY A 436 12.09 2.07 -9.89
C GLY A 436 11.58 3.28 -9.12
N LYS A 437 12.39 3.74 -8.18
CA LYS A 437 12.09 4.84 -7.25
C LYS A 437 12.64 6.14 -7.82
N ALA A 438 11.76 7.00 -8.36
CA ALA A 438 12.15 8.36 -8.69
C ALA A 438 12.42 9.17 -7.41
N SER A 439 13.26 10.18 -7.49
CA SER A 439 13.53 11.06 -6.36
C SER A 439 13.74 12.51 -6.78
N VAL A 440 13.46 13.41 -5.86
CA VAL A 440 13.73 14.84 -6.01
C VAL A 440 14.69 15.26 -4.90
N ARG A 441 15.80 15.86 -5.30
CA ARG A 441 16.78 16.45 -4.40
C ARG A 441 16.59 17.96 -4.43
N LEU A 442 16.22 18.52 -3.29
CA LEU A 442 15.99 19.95 -3.11
C LEU A 442 17.07 20.54 -2.22
N PHE A 443 17.60 21.69 -2.60
CA PHE A 443 18.35 22.56 -1.72
C PHE A 443 17.41 23.65 -1.22
N VAL A 444 17.18 23.71 0.09
CA VAL A 444 16.13 24.52 0.70
C VAL A 444 16.64 25.39 1.84
N GLU A 445 16.00 26.54 2.05
CA GLU A 445 16.06 27.30 3.29
C GLU A 445 14.65 27.48 3.84
N SER A 446 14.55 27.57 5.17
CA SER A 446 13.30 27.87 5.88
C SER A 446 13.59 28.78 7.07
N ASP A 447 12.65 29.64 7.41
CA ASP A 447 12.66 30.42 8.66
C ASP A 447 12.09 29.65 9.85
N CYS A 448 11.80 28.34 9.67
CA CYS A 448 11.33 27.45 10.71
C CYS A 448 12.37 26.36 11.03
N GLU A 449 12.44 25.91 12.29
CA GLU A 449 13.38 24.86 12.74
C GLU A 449 13.07 23.48 12.11
N ASP A 450 11.80 23.24 11.76
CA ASP A 450 11.34 22.08 10.98
C ASP A 450 10.09 22.45 10.19
N THR A 451 9.94 21.86 9.01
CA THR A 451 8.85 22.08 8.07
C THR A 451 8.77 20.87 7.12
N ALA A 452 7.85 20.87 6.17
CA ALA A 452 7.75 19.81 5.18
C ALA A 452 7.93 20.34 3.75
N PHE A 453 8.42 19.45 2.86
CA PHE A 453 8.51 19.68 1.43
C PHE A 453 7.89 18.49 0.69
N THR A 454 7.07 18.78 -0.33
CA THR A 454 6.50 17.79 -1.23
C THR A 454 7.14 17.88 -2.60
N ALA A 455 7.14 16.76 -3.31
CA ALA A 455 7.45 16.74 -4.73
C ALA A 455 6.46 15.82 -5.46
N LYS A 456 5.90 16.30 -6.56
CA LYS A 456 4.99 15.56 -7.44
C LYS A 456 5.55 15.54 -8.86
N ILE A 457 5.77 14.35 -9.40
CA ILE A 457 6.24 14.13 -10.78
C ILE A 457 5.04 13.83 -11.66
N MET A 458 4.95 14.48 -12.80
CA MET A 458 3.85 14.38 -13.75
C MET A 458 4.37 14.19 -15.18
N GLU A 459 3.57 13.51 -15.99
CA GLU A 459 3.64 13.60 -17.44
C GLU A 459 2.72 14.72 -17.92
N VAL A 460 3.23 15.60 -18.78
CA VAL A 460 2.42 16.57 -19.52
C VAL A 460 2.33 16.08 -20.96
N THR A 461 1.11 15.76 -21.40
CA THR A 461 0.87 15.26 -22.76
C THR A 461 1.15 16.34 -23.80
N PRO A 462 1.31 15.99 -25.11
CA PRO A 462 1.47 16.99 -26.18
C PRO A 462 0.32 18.00 -26.25
N GLU A 463 -0.88 17.64 -25.77
CA GLU A 463 -2.06 18.52 -25.67
C GLU A 463 -2.02 19.45 -24.46
N GLY A 464 -0.99 19.36 -23.61
CA GLY A 464 -0.78 20.21 -22.45
C GLY A 464 -1.47 19.73 -21.16
N LYS A 465 -2.07 18.54 -21.15
CA LYS A 465 -2.70 17.96 -19.95
C LYS A 465 -1.66 17.27 -19.07
N ALA A 466 -1.62 17.61 -17.79
CA ALA A 466 -0.71 17.02 -16.82
C ALA A 466 -1.40 15.91 -16.02
N TYR A 467 -0.74 14.75 -15.88
CA TYR A 467 -1.20 13.62 -15.07
C TYR A 467 -0.10 13.21 -14.10
N ASN A 468 -0.44 13.02 -12.81
CA ASN A 468 0.55 12.60 -11.82
C ASN A 468 1.05 11.17 -12.07
N ILE A 469 2.35 10.99 -11.93
CA ILE A 469 3.02 9.68 -11.95
C ILE A 469 3.19 9.20 -10.52
N ARG A 470 3.88 10.01 -9.70
CA ARG A 470 4.15 9.78 -8.28
C ARG A 470 4.30 11.10 -7.53
N SER A 471 3.99 11.04 -6.24
CA SER A 471 4.31 12.11 -5.30
C SER A 471 4.91 11.53 -4.02
N SER A 472 5.60 12.37 -3.26
CA SER A 472 6.06 12.05 -1.91
C SER A 472 6.32 13.33 -1.12
N ILE A 473 6.58 13.18 0.18
CA ILE A 473 6.78 14.26 1.14
C ILE A 473 7.94 13.90 2.08
N ALA A 474 8.63 14.91 2.59
CA ALA A 474 9.60 14.75 3.66
C ALA A 474 9.58 15.98 4.57
N THR A 475 9.71 15.78 5.88
CA THR A 475 10.04 16.88 6.78
C THR A 475 11.51 17.28 6.61
N LEU A 476 11.86 18.49 6.96
CA LEU A 476 13.24 18.95 6.94
C LEU A 476 14.12 18.10 7.86
N GLU A 477 13.59 17.71 9.04
CA GLU A 477 14.31 16.85 9.98
C GLU A 477 14.59 15.44 9.43
N GLN A 478 13.62 14.80 8.74
CA GLN A 478 13.71 13.41 8.27
C GLN A 478 14.20 13.28 6.82
N GLY A 479 14.06 14.32 6.02
CA GLY A 479 14.47 14.34 4.61
C GLY A 479 15.87 14.87 4.38
N LYS A 480 16.44 15.59 5.36
CA LYS A 480 17.78 16.17 5.26
C LYS A 480 18.85 15.07 5.15
N THR A 481 19.77 15.25 4.21
CA THR A 481 20.87 14.29 3.98
C THR A 481 22.00 14.41 4.98
N GLU A 482 22.22 15.60 5.53
CA GLU A 482 23.22 15.84 6.56
C GLU A 482 22.72 15.47 7.95
N VAL A 483 23.60 14.91 8.78
CA VAL A 483 23.31 14.57 10.17
C VAL A 483 23.35 15.82 11.05
N GLY A 484 22.38 15.94 11.97
CA GLY A 484 22.30 17.03 12.93
C GLY A 484 21.03 17.88 12.77
N ALA A 485 20.82 18.85 13.66
CA ALA A 485 19.70 19.76 13.57
C ALA A 485 19.87 20.74 12.39
N TYR A 486 18.75 21.17 11.80
CA TYR A 486 18.77 22.26 10.81
C TYR A 486 19.12 23.59 11.51
N GLU A 487 20.03 24.33 10.91
CA GLU A 487 20.39 25.68 11.35
C GLU A 487 19.57 26.70 10.55
N LEU A 488 18.79 27.53 11.25
CA LEU A 488 17.91 28.52 10.64
C LEU A 488 18.65 29.42 9.64
N GLY A 489 18.11 29.52 8.44
CA GLY A 489 18.68 30.35 7.37
C GLY A 489 19.90 29.73 6.68
N SER A 490 20.26 28.46 6.99
CA SER A 490 21.24 27.73 6.21
C SER A 490 20.58 26.97 5.05
N VAL A 491 21.35 26.66 4.01
CA VAL A 491 20.87 25.78 2.94
C VAL A 491 21.01 24.33 3.39
N ALA A 492 19.90 23.58 3.29
CA ALA A 492 19.88 22.14 3.57
C ALA A 492 19.54 21.36 2.30
N GLU A 493 20.19 20.20 2.10
CA GLU A 493 19.80 19.25 1.07
C GLU A 493 18.72 18.31 1.62
N VAL A 494 17.53 18.27 0.98
CA VAL A 494 16.42 17.39 1.31
C VAL A 494 16.19 16.40 0.18
N GLN A 495 16.17 15.11 0.52
CA GLN A 495 15.93 14.02 -0.42
C GLN A 495 14.49 13.50 -0.28
N ILE A 496 13.65 13.68 -1.29
CA ILE A 496 12.29 13.16 -1.39
C ILE A 496 12.30 11.97 -2.34
N THR A 497 12.12 10.75 -1.83
CA THR A 497 12.14 9.52 -2.63
C THR A 497 10.71 8.98 -2.74
N MET A 498 10.31 8.62 -3.95
CA MET A 498 8.98 8.08 -4.26
C MET A 498 8.98 6.56 -4.26
N TRP A 499 7.82 5.95 -4.19
CA TRP A 499 7.70 4.49 -4.31
C TRP A 499 7.95 4.03 -5.76
N ASN A 500 8.24 2.73 -5.91
CA ASN A 500 8.48 2.12 -7.20
C ASN A 500 7.30 2.31 -8.16
N ILE A 501 7.63 2.48 -9.45
CA ILE A 501 6.66 2.45 -10.54
C ILE A 501 7.34 1.99 -11.84
N VAL A 502 6.57 1.39 -12.75
CA VAL A 502 6.95 1.20 -14.14
C VAL A 502 6.02 2.05 -15.01
N TYR A 503 6.58 3.07 -15.64
CA TYR A 503 5.79 4.07 -16.35
C TYR A 503 6.50 4.56 -17.60
N THR A 504 5.87 4.41 -18.76
CA THR A 504 6.40 4.90 -20.05
C THR A 504 5.87 6.29 -20.34
N ILE A 505 6.78 7.23 -20.56
CA ILE A 505 6.51 8.59 -21.02
C ILE A 505 6.86 8.65 -22.51
N LEU A 506 5.89 9.07 -23.32
CA LEU A 506 6.05 9.07 -24.77
C LEU A 506 6.84 10.27 -25.26
N LYS A 507 7.52 10.10 -26.40
CA LYS A 507 8.12 11.20 -27.16
C LYS A 507 7.09 12.32 -27.40
N GLY A 508 7.50 13.57 -27.23
CA GLY A 508 6.66 14.76 -27.37
C GLY A 508 5.94 15.18 -26.09
N SER A 509 5.79 14.26 -25.09
CA SER A 509 5.37 14.63 -23.74
C SER A 509 6.46 15.44 -23.04
N ARG A 510 6.11 16.09 -21.91
CA ARG A 510 7.05 16.81 -21.05
C ARG A 510 7.00 16.21 -19.63
N ILE A 511 8.05 16.42 -18.86
CA ILE A 511 8.07 16.14 -17.45
C ILE A 511 7.76 17.43 -16.70
N ARG A 512 6.87 17.37 -15.70
CA ARG A 512 6.61 18.44 -14.75
C ARG A 512 6.90 17.97 -13.35
N VAL A 513 7.55 18.81 -12.57
CA VAL A 513 7.74 18.63 -11.13
C VAL A 513 7.09 19.81 -10.41
N ASP A 514 6.18 19.52 -9.50
CA ASP A 514 5.64 20.52 -8.57
C ASP A 514 6.28 20.31 -7.20
N VAL A 515 6.69 21.42 -6.57
CA VAL A 515 7.23 21.48 -5.22
C VAL A 515 6.33 22.36 -4.36
N SER A 516 5.98 21.87 -3.17
CA SER A 516 5.17 22.56 -2.17
C SER A 516 5.55 22.09 -0.76
N SER A 517 4.71 22.37 0.26
CA SER A 517 4.92 21.96 1.66
C SER A 517 3.80 21.11 2.24
N SER A 518 2.78 20.75 1.48
CA SER A 518 1.67 19.94 1.94
C SER A 518 1.01 19.15 0.82
N ASP A 519 0.35 18.04 1.17
CA ASP A 519 -0.45 17.18 0.30
C ASP A 519 -1.57 16.58 1.16
N PHE A 520 -2.64 17.35 1.36
CA PHE A 520 -3.72 17.07 2.33
C PHE A 520 -4.98 16.56 1.60
N PRO A 521 -5.66 15.55 2.11
CA PRO A 521 -5.51 14.87 3.40
C PRO A 521 -4.67 13.58 3.36
N GLN A 522 -3.86 13.34 2.34
CA GLN A 522 -3.01 12.16 2.29
C GLN A 522 -2.06 12.15 3.49
N TYR A 523 -1.37 13.27 3.72
CA TYR A 523 -0.45 13.43 4.84
C TYR A 523 -0.95 14.46 5.86
N HIS A 524 -0.44 14.35 7.10
CA HIS A 524 -0.67 15.41 8.08
C HIS A 524 -0.05 16.73 7.59
N VAL A 525 -0.72 17.83 7.90
CA VAL A 525 -0.20 19.17 7.62
C VAL A 525 0.85 19.54 8.67
N HIS A 526 2.09 19.76 8.23
CA HIS A 526 3.18 20.11 9.15
C HIS A 526 2.94 21.46 9.81
N SER A 527 3.09 21.54 11.14
CA SER A 527 2.83 22.76 11.90
C SER A 527 3.94 23.83 11.81
N ASN A 528 5.01 23.54 11.06
CA ASN A 528 6.23 24.37 10.96
C ASN A 528 6.94 24.57 12.30
N GLN A 529 6.86 23.54 13.16
CA GLN A 529 7.48 23.56 14.49
C GLN A 529 8.19 22.24 14.76
N LYS A 530 9.39 22.31 15.29
CA LYS A 530 10.15 21.13 15.71
C LYS A 530 9.47 20.34 16.81
N GLY A 531 9.71 19.03 16.84
CA GLY A 531 9.22 18.10 17.87
C GLY A 531 7.97 17.34 17.44
N LEU A 532 7.33 16.64 18.40
CA LEU A 532 6.24 15.72 18.09
C LEU A 532 5.03 16.45 17.48
N TRP A 533 4.76 16.16 16.21
CA TRP A 533 3.73 16.81 15.41
C TRP A 533 2.32 16.69 16.03
N SER A 534 2.02 15.51 16.57
CA SER A 534 0.69 15.18 17.10
C SER A 534 0.34 15.91 18.41
N GLU A 535 1.32 16.53 19.07
CA GLU A 535 1.13 17.33 20.30
C GLU A 535 1.01 18.83 20.04
N LYS A 536 1.19 19.27 18.79
CA LYS A 536 1.12 20.70 18.46
C LYS A 536 -0.30 21.22 18.61
N THR A 537 -0.42 22.38 19.26
CA THR A 537 -1.72 23.05 19.52
C THR A 537 -1.99 24.20 18.57
N GLU A 538 -0.99 24.64 17.82
CA GLU A 538 -1.06 25.74 16.87
C GLU A 538 -0.13 25.49 15.68
N ASN A 539 -0.39 26.20 14.60
CA ASN A 539 0.42 26.19 13.38
C ASN A 539 1.20 27.52 13.26
N LYS A 540 2.35 27.49 12.59
CA LYS A 540 3.12 28.67 12.20
C LYS A 540 3.19 28.78 10.68
N ILE A 541 3.23 29.99 10.16
CA ILE A 541 3.54 30.23 8.75
C ILE A 541 5.04 30.06 8.56
N ALA A 542 5.45 29.44 7.44
CA ALA A 542 6.83 29.27 7.05
C ALA A 542 7.13 29.96 5.72
N HIS A 543 8.29 30.61 5.63
CA HIS A 543 8.80 31.16 4.38
C HIS A 543 9.88 30.24 3.84
N GLN A 544 9.62 29.67 2.68
CA GLN A 544 10.45 28.65 2.05
C GLN A 544 11.22 29.21 0.87
N THR A 545 12.47 28.81 0.74
CA THR A 545 13.32 29.12 -0.42
C THR A 545 13.78 27.81 -1.06
N ILE A 546 13.60 27.67 -2.36
CA ILE A 546 14.14 26.57 -3.17
C ILE A 546 15.28 27.13 -4.00
N HIS A 547 16.49 26.58 -3.82
CA HIS A 547 17.68 26.93 -4.59
C HIS A 547 17.76 26.13 -5.88
N THR A 548 18.19 26.76 -6.96
CA THR A 548 18.38 26.13 -8.26
C THR A 548 19.71 26.59 -8.86
N GLY A 549 20.47 25.67 -9.46
CA GLY A 549 21.75 25.97 -10.11
C GLY A 549 22.95 26.18 -9.16
N GLY A 550 24.10 26.44 -9.72
CA GLY A 550 25.34 26.59 -8.99
C GLY A 550 25.68 25.34 -8.16
N VAL A 551 26.13 25.57 -6.92
CA VAL A 551 26.43 24.50 -5.97
C VAL A 551 25.18 23.89 -5.30
N HIS A 552 24.05 24.59 -5.39
CA HIS A 552 22.78 24.17 -4.81
C HIS A 552 21.75 23.82 -5.91
N ALA A 553 22.20 23.02 -6.89
CA ALA A 553 21.37 22.65 -8.03
C ALA A 553 20.35 21.55 -7.66
N SER A 554 19.14 21.98 -7.28
CA SER A 554 18.00 21.06 -7.07
C SER A 554 17.67 20.32 -8.37
N CYS A 555 17.30 19.03 -8.25
CA CYS A 555 17.05 18.19 -9.42
C CYS A 555 16.04 17.07 -9.15
N VAL A 556 15.44 16.55 -10.22
CA VAL A 556 14.71 15.28 -10.23
C VAL A 556 15.58 14.20 -10.86
N ILE A 557 15.59 13.01 -10.25
CA ILE A 557 16.36 11.84 -10.68
C ILE A 557 15.36 10.74 -11.03
N LEU A 558 15.35 10.34 -12.30
CA LEU A 558 14.40 9.40 -12.89
C LEU A 558 15.14 8.11 -13.27
N PRO A 559 14.87 6.97 -12.60
CA PRO A 559 15.49 5.70 -12.95
C PRO A 559 14.94 5.19 -14.29
N LEU A 560 15.82 4.80 -15.21
CA LEU A 560 15.45 4.36 -16.55
C LEU A 560 15.47 2.85 -16.66
N MET A 561 14.46 2.28 -17.31
CA MET A 561 14.45 0.86 -17.68
C MET A 561 15.57 0.54 -18.67
N LYS A 562 16.23 -0.60 -18.52
CA LYS A 562 17.14 -1.13 -19.55
C LYS A 562 16.36 -1.34 -20.84
N LYS A 563 16.88 -0.82 -21.96
CA LYS A 563 16.35 -1.16 -23.29
C LYS A 563 16.56 -2.66 -23.49
N GLN A 564 15.48 -3.39 -23.70
CA GLN A 564 15.50 -4.83 -24.01
C GLN A 564 16.02 -5.05 -25.43
#